data_3ff746f3d41223aa2e2df364577be366
#
_entry.id   3ff746f3d41223aa2e2df364577be366
#
_cell.length_a   1.000
_cell.length_b   1.000
_cell.length_c   1.000
_cell.angle_alpha   90.00
_cell.angle_beta   90.00
_cell.angle_gamma   90.00
#
_symmetry.space_group_name_H-M   'P 1'
#
loop_
_entity.id
_entity.type
_entity.pdbx_description
1 polymer ?
#
loop_
_entity_poly.entity_id
_entity_poly.type
_entity_poly.pdbx_seq_one_letter_code
_entity_poly.pdbx_strand_id
1 'polypeptide(L)'
;MPAAWAEDLLRSAYAAFNARGIDGALALMHPDVDWPNGMEGGRELGYDAVRAYWARQFGLIDSHVEPESFEEVDGKIVVQVHQVVRDLDGALLSDQQVQHVYTLRDALIARMDIRGS
;
A
#
# COMPACT_ATOMS: atom_id res chain seq x y z
N MET A 1 -4.40 11.76 16.40
CA MET A 1 -3.13 11.13 15.97
C MET A 1 -3.27 9.61 16.02
N PRO A 2 -2.78 8.88 15.03
CA PRO A 2 -2.76 7.42 15.13
C PRO A 2 -1.81 6.97 16.25
N ALA A 3 -2.08 5.78 16.79
CA ALA A 3 -1.19 5.19 17.77
C ALA A 3 0.19 4.93 17.13
N ALA A 4 1.26 5.05 17.92
CA ALA A 4 2.62 4.88 17.42
C ALA A 4 2.81 3.50 16.76
N TRP A 5 2.24 2.43 17.34
CA TRP A 5 2.36 1.09 16.76
C TRP A 5 1.70 1.00 15.38
N ALA A 6 0.59 1.72 15.17
CA ALA A 6 -0.12 1.70 13.90
C ALA A 6 0.69 2.43 12.83
N GLU A 7 1.26 3.58 13.17
CA GLU A 7 2.14 4.30 12.24
C GLU A 7 3.38 3.48 11.90
N ASP A 8 4.00 2.84 12.90
CA ASP A 8 5.17 1.98 12.66
C ASP A 8 4.83 0.79 11.77
N LEU A 9 3.66 0.17 11.98
CA LEU A 9 3.18 -0.92 11.13
C LEU A 9 3.10 -0.47 9.67
N LEU A 10 2.48 0.68 9.43
CA LEU A 10 2.30 1.19 8.06
C LEU A 10 3.61 1.63 7.44
N ARG A 11 4.51 2.28 8.19
CA ARG A 11 5.84 2.64 7.69
C ARG A 11 6.63 1.40 7.27
N SER A 12 6.52 0.32 8.05
CA SER A 12 7.17 -0.95 7.71
C SER A 12 6.59 -1.55 6.44
N ALA A 13 5.28 -1.43 6.24
CA ALA A 13 4.63 -1.92 5.02
C ALA A 13 5.11 -1.15 3.79
N TYR A 14 5.21 0.18 3.87
CA TYR A 14 5.74 0.99 2.76
C TYR A 14 7.19 0.65 2.48
N ALA A 15 8.01 0.48 3.51
CA ALA A 15 9.43 0.11 3.33
C ALA A 15 9.55 -1.24 2.64
N ALA A 16 8.74 -2.22 3.04
CA ALA A 16 8.75 -3.55 2.41
C ALA A 16 8.31 -3.48 0.95
N PHE A 17 7.26 -2.73 0.65
CA PHE A 17 6.79 -2.53 -0.72
C PHE A 17 7.88 -1.91 -1.60
N ASN A 18 8.50 -0.82 -1.13
CA ASN A 18 9.55 -0.12 -1.87
C ASN A 18 10.79 -0.99 -2.09
N ALA A 19 11.06 -1.90 -1.16
CA ALA A 19 12.16 -2.86 -1.27
C ALA A 19 11.79 -4.10 -2.10
N ARG A 20 10.56 -4.17 -2.61
CA ARG A 20 10.00 -5.32 -3.34
C ARG A 20 9.91 -6.58 -2.47
N GLY A 21 9.83 -6.40 -1.15
CA GLY A 21 9.70 -7.48 -0.18
C GLY A 21 8.24 -7.91 -0.01
N ILE A 22 7.69 -8.63 -0.98
CA ILE A 22 6.28 -9.01 -0.98
C ILE A 22 5.92 -9.78 0.31
N ASP A 23 6.72 -10.77 0.68
CA ASP A 23 6.45 -11.57 1.89
C ASP A 23 6.52 -10.73 3.16
N GLY A 24 7.47 -9.80 3.24
CA GLY A 24 7.58 -8.89 4.37
C GLY A 24 6.36 -7.98 4.52
N ALA A 25 5.83 -7.49 3.40
CA ALA A 25 4.63 -6.68 3.40
C ALA A 25 3.39 -7.51 3.76
N LEU A 26 3.26 -8.72 3.21
CA LEU A 26 2.14 -9.62 3.52
C LEU A 26 2.12 -10.02 5.00
N ALA A 27 3.28 -10.15 5.63
CA ALA A 27 3.37 -10.49 7.05
C ALA A 27 2.72 -9.42 7.95
N LEU A 28 2.53 -8.21 7.44
CA LEU A 28 1.88 -7.10 8.15
C LEU A 28 0.39 -7.01 7.84
N MET A 29 -0.15 -7.92 7.04
CA MET A 29 -1.54 -7.93 6.60
C MET A 29 -2.31 -9.06 7.24
N HIS A 30 -3.61 -8.81 7.44
CA HIS A 30 -4.54 -9.83 7.91
C HIS A 30 -4.74 -10.89 6.80
N PRO A 31 -4.96 -12.18 7.15
CA PRO A 31 -5.22 -13.21 6.13
C PRO A 31 -6.38 -12.91 5.19
N ASP A 32 -7.36 -12.12 5.65
CA ASP A 32 -8.52 -11.71 4.87
C ASP A 32 -8.32 -10.34 4.21
N VAL A 33 -7.10 -9.89 4.04
CA VAL A 33 -6.79 -8.55 3.50
C VAL A 33 -7.55 -8.27 2.21
N ASP A 34 -8.08 -7.05 2.11
CA ASP A 34 -8.81 -6.54 0.95
C ASP A 34 -8.00 -5.38 0.36
N TRP A 35 -7.34 -5.62 -0.75
CA TRP A 35 -6.36 -4.69 -1.33
C TRP A 35 -6.83 -4.17 -2.67
N PRO A 36 -6.66 -2.86 -2.96
CA PRO A 36 -7.09 -2.32 -4.24
C PRO A 36 -6.11 -2.70 -5.35
N ASN A 37 -6.65 -3.05 -6.52
CA ASN A 37 -5.86 -3.25 -7.71
C ASN A 37 -5.88 -1.96 -8.53
N GLY A 38 -4.86 -1.12 -8.34
CA GLY A 38 -4.77 0.18 -9.00
C GLY A 38 -4.37 0.12 -10.47
N MET A 39 -3.94 -1.04 -10.96
CA MET A 39 -3.53 -1.22 -12.36
C MET A 39 -4.67 -1.70 -13.24
N GLU A 40 -5.43 -2.69 -12.75
CA GLU A 40 -6.42 -3.41 -13.57
C GLU A 40 -7.85 -3.14 -13.09
N GLY A 41 -8.00 -2.47 -11.94
CA GLY A 41 -9.30 -2.24 -11.33
C GLY A 41 -9.73 -3.39 -10.43
N GLY A 42 -10.70 -3.13 -9.56
CA GLY A 42 -11.22 -4.13 -8.64
C GLY A 42 -10.39 -4.30 -7.38
N ARG A 43 -10.54 -5.45 -6.76
CA ARG A 43 -9.92 -5.76 -5.47
C ARG A 43 -9.21 -7.12 -5.54
N GLU A 44 -8.18 -7.28 -4.70
CA GLU A 44 -7.47 -8.54 -4.51
C GLU A 44 -7.69 -8.98 -3.07
N LEU A 45 -8.22 -10.18 -2.87
CA LEU A 45 -8.60 -10.66 -1.54
C LEU A 45 -7.67 -11.78 -1.08
N GLY A 46 -7.04 -11.59 0.09
CA GLY A 46 -6.17 -12.57 0.70
C GLY A 46 -4.73 -12.52 0.19
N TYR A 47 -3.85 -13.27 0.85
CA TYR A 47 -2.42 -13.24 0.58
C TYR A 47 -2.06 -13.64 -0.87
N ASP A 48 -2.64 -14.71 -1.35
CA ASP A 48 -2.25 -15.25 -2.66
C ASP A 48 -2.63 -14.29 -3.79
N ALA A 49 -3.81 -13.66 -3.70
CA ALA A 49 -4.26 -12.70 -4.69
C ALA A 49 -3.38 -11.44 -4.68
N VAL A 50 -3.06 -10.92 -3.50
CA VAL A 50 -2.19 -9.73 -3.37
C VAL A 50 -0.79 -10.04 -3.87
N ARG A 51 -0.25 -11.21 -3.52
CA ARG A 51 1.07 -11.65 -3.98
C ARG A 51 1.13 -11.71 -5.50
N ALA A 52 0.14 -12.33 -6.12
CA ALA A 52 0.09 -12.46 -7.58
C ALA A 52 -0.03 -11.09 -8.25
N TYR A 53 -0.85 -10.20 -7.69
CA TYR A 53 -1.01 -8.85 -8.21
C TYR A 53 0.33 -8.08 -8.15
N TRP A 54 1.00 -8.07 -7.00
CA TRP A 54 2.27 -7.34 -6.87
C TRP A 54 3.37 -7.95 -7.74
N ALA A 55 3.41 -9.27 -7.86
CA ALA A 55 4.39 -9.92 -8.75
C ALA A 55 4.21 -9.46 -10.20
N ARG A 56 2.96 -9.35 -10.66
CA ARG A 56 2.67 -8.80 -11.99
C ARG A 56 3.06 -7.34 -12.09
N GLN A 57 2.68 -6.53 -11.10
CA GLN A 57 2.98 -5.11 -11.08
C GLN A 57 4.48 -4.83 -11.15
N PHE A 58 5.26 -5.52 -10.31
CA PHE A 58 6.71 -5.31 -10.25
C PHE A 58 7.42 -5.77 -11.53
N GLY A 59 6.81 -6.65 -12.30
CA GLY A 59 7.32 -7.06 -13.61
C GLY A 59 7.00 -6.09 -14.74
N LEU A 60 6.14 -5.09 -14.51
CA LEU A 60 5.68 -4.15 -15.52
C LEU A 60 6.11 -2.73 -15.24
N ILE A 61 6.14 -2.32 -13.98
CA ILE A 61 6.46 -0.95 -13.57
C ILE A 61 7.30 -0.94 -12.31
N ASP A 62 7.94 0.20 -12.08
CA ASP A 62 8.69 0.49 -10.86
C ASP A 62 7.90 1.57 -10.11
N SER A 63 7.12 1.15 -9.11
CA SER A 63 6.31 2.03 -8.30
C SER A 63 6.98 2.28 -6.97
N HIS A 64 7.12 3.55 -6.61
CA HIS A 64 7.68 3.97 -5.31
C HIS A 64 6.62 4.79 -4.59
N VAL A 65 6.40 4.49 -3.32
CA VAL A 65 5.41 5.17 -2.48
C VAL A 65 6.09 5.73 -1.23
N GLU A 66 5.94 7.05 -1.02
CA GLU A 66 6.54 7.73 0.11
C GLU A 66 5.44 8.29 1.00
N PRO A 67 5.26 7.74 2.22
CA PRO A 67 4.26 8.28 3.13
C PRO A 67 4.73 9.63 3.70
N GLU A 68 3.85 10.62 3.64
CA GLU A 68 4.19 11.99 4.08
C GLU A 68 3.53 12.35 5.40
N SER A 69 2.32 11.86 5.66
CA SER A 69 1.62 12.12 6.92
C SER A 69 0.64 11.02 7.22
N PHE A 70 0.35 10.84 8.51
CA PHE A 70 -0.57 9.83 9.02
C PHE A 70 -1.60 10.52 9.92
N GLU A 71 -2.88 10.26 9.69
CA GLU A 71 -3.96 10.86 10.45
C GLU A 71 -5.03 9.81 10.74
N GLU A 72 -5.55 9.78 11.95
CA GLU A 72 -6.67 8.90 12.29
C GLU A 72 -7.98 9.65 12.08
N VAL A 73 -8.88 9.07 11.28
CA VAL A 73 -10.19 9.65 10.96
C VAL A 73 -11.23 8.54 11.00
N ASP A 74 -12.21 8.68 11.90
CA ASP A 74 -13.33 7.72 12.02
C ASP A 74 -12.86 6.26 12.19
N GLY A 75 -11.81 6.06 12.97
CA GLY A 75 -11.27 4.72 13.24
C GLY A 75 -10.40 4.15 12.14
N LYS A 76 -10.17 4.91 11.08
CA LYS A 76 -9.28 4.51 9.98
C LYS A 76 -8.06 5.40 9.97
N ILE A 77 -6.99 4.96 9.30
CA ILE A 77 -5.78 5.77 9.16
C ILE A 77 -5.67 6.24 7.73
N VAL A 78 -5.62 7.57 7.56
CA VAL A 78 -5.45 8.23 6.26
C VAL A 78 -3.99 8.63 6.12
N VAL A 79 -3.34 8.14 5.07
CA VAL A 79 -1.94 8.43 4.78
C VAL A 79 -1.87 9.27 3.52
N GLN A 80 -1.20 10.43 3.61
CA GLN A 80 -0.85 11.19 2.42
C GLN A 80 0.39 10.58 1.81
N VAL A 81 0.33 10.24 0.53
CA VAL A 81 1.39 9.48 -0.14
C VAL A 81 1.82 10.21 -1.40
N HIS A 82 3.13 10.35 -1.56
CA HIS A 82 3.71 10.76 -2.83
C HIS A 82 4.06 9.49 -3.61
N GLN A 83 3.39 9.29 -4.73
CA GLN A 83 3.57 8.11 -5.56
C GLN A 83 4.27 8.47 -6.86
N VAL A 84 5.39 7.82 -7.14
CA VAL A 84 6.13 7.98 -8.38
C VAL A 84 6.18 6.64 -9.07
N VAL A 85 5.70 6.60 -10.31
CA VAL A 85 5.69 5.37 -11.11
C VAL A 85 6.57 5.58 -12.33
N ARG A 86 7.52 4.67 -12.52
CA ARG A 86 8.40 4.66 -13.68
C ARG A 86 8.22 3.35 -14.43
N ASP A 87 8.58 3.32 -15.72
CA ASP A 87 8.70 2.04 -16.39
C ASP A 87 10.01 1.35 -15.94
N LEU A 88 10.25 0.13 -16.40
CA LEU A 88 11.43 -0.62 -15.97
C LEU A 88 12.73 -0.05 -16.53
N ASP A 89 12.65 0.83 -17.53
CA ASP A 89 13.80 1.52 -18.08
C ASP A 89 14.06 2.86 -17.39
N GLY A 90 13.23 3.23 -16.43
CA GLY A 90 13.39 4.44 -15.63
C GLY A 90 12.63 5.65 -16.12
N ALA A 91 11.86 5.54 -17.20
CA ALA A 91 11.06 6.66 -17.70
C ALA A 91 9.89 6.96 -16.79
N LEU A 92 9.66 8.23 -16.49
CA LEU A 92 8.57 8.64 -15.59
C LEU A 92 7.22 8.45 -16.27
N LEU A 93 6.34 7.66 -15.64
CA LEU A 93 4.97 7.44 -16.10
C LEU A 93 3.96 8.27 -15.32
N SER A 94 4.18 8.45 -14.02
CA SER A 94 3.24 9.15 -13.16
C SER A 94 3.97 9.68 -11.94
N ASP A 95 3.60 10.88 -11.50
CA ASP A 95 4.10 11.51 -10.27
C ASP A 95 2.92 12.25 -9.68
N GLN A 96 2.36 11.74 -8.57
CA GLN A 96 1.13 12.29 -8.03
C GLN A 96 1.02 12.11 -6.52
N GLN A 97 0.17 12.93 -5.93
CA GLN A 97 -0.22 12.80 -4.53
C GLN A 97 -1.52 12.00 -4.48
N VAL A 98 -1.55 10.98 -3.63
CA VAL A 98 -2.75 10.17 -3.39
C VAL A 98 -2.95 9.99 -1.90
N GLN A 99 -4.13 9.54 -1.50
CA GLN A 99 -4.41 9.14 -0.14
C GLN A 99 -4.61 7.63 -0.09
N HIS A 100 -3.99 6.99 0.90
CA HIS A 100 -4.27 5.61 1.24
C HIS A 100 -5.04 5.58 2.55
N VAL A 101 -6.20 4.92 2.54
CA VAL A 101 -7.05 4.81 3.73
C VAL A 101 -6.99 3.37 4.21
N TYR A 102 -6.46 3.17 5.42
CA TYR A 102 -6.25 1.85 5.99
C TYR A 102 -7.29 1.52 7.05
N THR A 103 -7.81 0.31 7.00
CA THR A 103 -8.58 -0.29 8.08
C THR A 103 -7.69 -1.36 8.70
N LEU A 104 -7.44 -1.26 10.01
CA LEU A 104 -6.64 -2.22 10.74
C LEU A 104 -7.55 -3.13 11.55
N ARG A 105 -7.17 -4.41 11.67
CA ARG A 105 -7.87 -5.39 12.49
C ARG A 105 -6.83 -6.35 13.06
N ASP A 106 -6.94 -6.63 14.36
CA ASP A 106 -6.02 -7.53 15.07
C ASP A 106 -4.56 -7.06 14.92
N ALA A 107 -4.34 -5.74 14.92
CA ALA A 107 -3.03 -5.10 14.75
C ALA A 107 -2.38 -5.41 13.39
N LEU A 108 -3.20 -5.71 12.37
CA LEU A 108 -2.75 -6.00 11.00
C LEU A 108 -3.56 -5.17 10.01
N ILE A 109 -3.04 -5.00 8.80
CA ILE A 109 -3.74 -4.30 7.72
C ILE A 109 -4.84 -5.22 7.19
N ALA A 110 -6.11 -4.82 7.37
CA ALA A 110 -7.24 -5.61 6.90
C ALA A 110 -7.78 -5.10 5.57
N ARG A 111 -7.67 -3.79 5.31
CA ARG A 111 -8.17 -3.19 4.07
C ARG A 111 -7.41 -1.92 3.76
N MET A 112 -7.23 -1.64 2.48
CA MET A 112 -6.72 -0.36 2.00
C MET A 112 -7.60 0.14 0.86
N ASP A 113 -7.87 1.43 0.87
CA ASP A 113 -8.57 2.13 -0.21
C ASP A 113 -7.70 3.27 -0.71
N ILE A 114 -7.70 3.50 -2.02
CA ILE A 114 -6.97 4.61 -2.62
C ILE A 114 -7.95 5.72 -2.95
N ARG A 115 -7.60 6.95 -2.55
CA ARG A 115 -8.36 8.15 -2.92
C ARG A 115 -7.44 9.11 -3.65
N GLY A 116 -7.99 9.87 -4.59
CA GLY A 116 -7.28 10.99 -5.18
C GLY A 116 -7.13 12.11 -4.15
N SER A 117 -6.09 12.89 -4.27
CA SER A 117 -5.87 14.03 -3.39
C SER A 117 -6.41 15.32 -4.02
#